data_fb25bac492cc56a05ac922a0543add4d
#
_entry.id   fb25bac492cc56a05ac922a0543add4d
#
_cell.length_a   1.000
_cell.length_b   1.000
_cell.length_c   1.000
_cell.angle_alpha   90.00
_cell.angle_beta   90.00
_cell.angle_gamma   90.00
#
_symmetry.space_group_name_H-M   'P 1'
#
loop_
_entity.id
_entity.type
_entity.pdbx_description
1 polymer ?
#
loop_
_entity_poly.entity_id
_entity_poly.type
_entity_poly.pdbx_seq_one_letter_code
_entity_poly.pdbx_strand_id
1 'polypeptide(L)'
;EIGKVIKALEQNNELDNTLIVFLSDNGASNEDCQNYSPGENDRPAEMRNGEKIIYPRNKEVLPGPQNVFASIGARWANVANTPFRFWKAKTYEGGICTPMIVHWPKGIEQKKGSINNEIAHVIDIMATCLDVSNSPYPSQYRGYSIIPSEGMSLLPVFKTGKRNGHREICFEHFNEKAMIDKAGWKIVMPAGSKKWELYNLNVDRSELDNLAEQYPERVKEMEKRYLEWEKRCMVVPRP
;
A
#
# COMPACT_ATOMS: atom_id res chain seq x y z
N GLU A 1 -20.62 -3.64 6.62
CA GLU A 1 -20.43 -2.55 7.59
C GLU A 1 -20.15 -1.19 6.88
N ILE A 2 -19.33 -1.10 5.82
CA ILE A 2 -19.07 0.15 5.09
C ILE A 2 -20.39 0.81 4.64
N GLY A 3 -21.34 0.03 4.08
CA GLY A 3 -22.64 0.56 3.67
C GLY A 3 -23.45 1.18 4.81
N LYS A 4 -23.27 0.75 6.06
CA LYS A 4 -23.92 1.37 7.22
C LYS A 4 -23.38 2.78 7.47
N VAL A 5 -22.06 2.96 7.31
CA VAL A 5 -21.42 4.27 7.45
C VAL A 5 -21.91 5.22 6.35
N ILE A 6 -21.92 4.76 5.10
CA ILE A 6 -22.44 5.55 3.97
C ILE A 6 -23.88 5.97 4.22
N LYS A 7 -24.73 5.02 4.61
CA LYS A 7 -26.14 5.31 4.89
C LYS A 7 -26.34 6.33 6.04
N ALA A 8 -25.50 6.25 7.07
CA ALA A 8 -25.54 7.24 8.16
C ALA A 8 -25.15 8.64 7.68
N LEU A 9 -24.14 8.75 6.81
CA LEU A 9 -23.74 10.03 6.21
C LEU A 9 -24.86 10.60 5.30
N GLU A 10 -25.51 9.74 4.52
CA GLU A 10 -26.69 10.13 3.71
C GLU A 10 -27.82 10.66 4.57
N GLN A 11 -28.19 9.94 5.64
CA GLN A 11 -29.27 10.32 6.55
C GLN A 11 -29.03 11.65 7.26
N ASN A 12 -27.74 11.99 7.48
CA ASN A 12 -27.34 13.24 8.10
C ASN A 12 -27.07 14.37 7.07
N ASN A 13 -27.25 14.13 5.78
CA ASN A 13 -26.93 15.05 4.68
C ASN A 13 -25.45 15.49 4.65
N GLU A 14 -24.54 14.62 5.12
CA GLU A 14 -23.09 14.89 5.19
C GLU A 14 -22.29 14.17 4.08
N LEU A 15 -22.92 13.22 3.36
CA LEU A 15 -22.18 12.39 2.38
C LEU A 15 -21.49 13.23 1.31
N ASP A 16 -22.14 14.24 0.77
CA ASP A 16 -21.59 15.06 -0.31
C ASP A 16 -20.36 15.89 0.12
N ASN A 17 -20.28 16.22 1.41
CA ASN A 17 -19.18 17.01 1.98
C ASN A 17 -18.20 16.18 2.82
N THR A 18 -18.26 14.87 2.73
CA THR A 18 -17.34 13.97 3.41
C THR A 18 -16.35 13.37 2.42
N LEU A 19 -15.05 13.56 2.69
CA LEU A 19 -13.98 12.85 1.98
C LEU A 19 -13.91 11.41 2.49
N ILE A 20 -14.27 10.46 1.63
CA ILE A 20 -14.19 9.03 1.92
C ILE A 20 -13.04 8.45 1.09
N VAL A 21 -12.07 7.84 1.74
CA VAL A 21 -10.95 7.13 1.10
C VAL A 21 -11.04 5.66 1.50
N PHE A 22 -11.11 4.79 0.52
CA PHE A 22 -11.10 3.34 0.72
C PHE A 22 -9.94 2.73 -0.05
N LEU A 23 -9.08 1.99 0.64
CA LEU A 23 -7.92 1.31 0.05
C LEU A 23 -7.60 0.03 0.82
N SER A 24 -6.77 -0.83 0.22
CA SER A 24 -6.04 -1.87 0.94
C SER A 24 -4.67 -1.34 1.35
N ASP A 25 -4.16 -1.80 2.50
CA ASP A 25 -2.85 -1.40 3.02
C ASP A 25 -1.67 -1.99 2.25
N ASN A 26 -1.87 -3.16 1.64
CA ASN A 26 -0.91 -3.89 0.82
C ASN A 26 -1.63 -4.84 -0.14
N GLY A 27 -0.86 -5.49 -1.00
CA GLY A 27 -1.37 -6.57 -1.82
C GLY A 27 -1.88 -7.77 -1.01
N ALA A 28 -2.62 -8.67 -1.65
CA ALA A 28 -3.21 -9.85 -1.00
C ALA A 28 -2.15 -10.71 -0.30
N SER A 29 -2.49 -11.29 0.85
CA SER A 29 -1.59 -12.12 1.63
C SER A 29 -1.47 -13.53 1.06
N ASN A 30 -0.25 -14.02 0.95
CA ASN A 30 0.07 -15.39 0.55
C ASN A 30 0.09 -16.39 1.70
N GLU A 31 -0.19 -15.94 2.92
CA GLU A 31 -0.16 -16.79 4.10
C GLU A 31 -1.14 -17.96 3.97
N ASP A 32 -0.75 -19.13 4.49
CA ASP A 32 -1.58 -20.32 4.50
C ASP A 32 -1.96 -20.66 5.94
N CYS A 33 -3.25 -20.51 6.26
CA CYS A 33 -3.78 -20.77 7.60
C CYS A 33 -3.75 -22.26 8.00
N GLN A 34 -3.49 -23.18 7.08
CA GLN A 34 -3.32 -24.61 7.41
C GLN A 34 -2.14 -24.85 8.36
N ASN A 35 -1.19 -23.91 8.41
CA ASN A 35 -0.03 -23.99 9.29
C ASN A 35 -0.25 -23.29 10.63
N TYR A 36 -1.43 -22.75 10.89
CA TYR A 36 -1.70 -21.97 12.10
C TYR A 36 -2.35 -22.79 13.19
N SER A 37 -2.03 -22.44 14.43
CA SER A 37 -2.60 -23.03 15.63
C SER A 37 -3.02 -21.96 16.64
N PRO A 38 -4.03 -22.24 17.47
CA PRO A 38 -4.37 -21.36 18.59
C PRO A 38 -3.16 -21.13 19.50
N GLY A 39 -2.95 -19.90 19.96
CA GLY A 39 -1.86 -19.52 20.83
C GLY A 39 -0.53 -19.22 20.14
N GLU A 40 -0.36 -19.56 18.88
CA GLU A 40 0.81 -19.15 18.12
C GLU A 40 0.68 -17.70 17.64
N ASN A 41 1.73 -16.88 17.85
CA ASN A 41 1.76 -15.48 17.44
C ASN A 41 0.49 -14.69 17.85
N ASP A 42 0.08 -14.86 19.12
CA ASP A 42 -1.09 -14.19 19.71
C ASP A 42 -2.44 -14.51 19.05
N ARG A 43 -2.54 -15.62 18.30
CA ARG A 43 -3.81 -16.04 17.68
C ARG A 43 -4.75 -16.57 18.75
N PRO A 44 -5.96 -15.99 18.86
CA PRO A 44 -6.91 -16.40 19.89
C PRO A 44 -7.46 -17.80 19.62
N ALA A 45 -7.72 -18.57 20.69
CA ALA A 45 -8.41 -19.86 20.60
C ALA A 45 -9.94 -19.71 20.52
N GLU A 46 -10.46 -18.60 21.00
CA GLU A 46 -11.89 -18.33 21.12
C GLU A 46 -12.24 -16.92 20.64
N MET A 47 -13.43 -16.79 20.12
CA MET A 47 -14.05 -15.52 19.78
C MET A 47 -14.46 -14.76 21.05
N ARG A 48 -14.83 -13.48 20.92
CA ARG A 48 -15.31 -12.67 22.04
C ARG A 48 -16.60 -13.20 22.71
N ASN A 49 -17.38 -14.01 22.00
CA ASN A 49 -18.57 -14.66 22.51
C ASN A 49 -18.30 -16.02 23.14
N GLY A 50 -17.05 -16.46 23.27
CA GLY A 50 -16.64 -17.76 23.82
C GLY A 50 -16.69 -18.93 22.84
N GLU A 51 -17.11 -18.68 21.59
CA GLU A 51 -17.10 -19.71 20.54
C GLU A 51 -15.69 -20.04 20.10
N LYS A 52 -15.36 -21.33 19.95
CA LYS A 52 -14.02 -21.76 19.52
C LYS A 52 -13.73 -21.35 18.08
N ILE A 53 -12.54 -20.82 17.85
CA ILE A 53 -12.05 -20.53 16.51
C ILE A 53 -11.50 -21.82 15.90
N ILE A 54 -11.95 -22.12 14.70
CA ILE A 54 -11.49 -23.24 13.88
C ILE A 54 -10.32 -22.77 13.02
N TYR A 55 -9.14 -23.36 13.23
CA TYR A 55 -7.96 -23.21 12.38
C TYR A 55 -7.90 -24.41 11.47
N PRO A 56 -8.33 -24.30 10.19
CA PRO A 56 -8.46 -25.44 9.31
C PRO A 56 -7.06 -25.98 8.93
N ARG A 57 -6.80 -27.24 9.28
CA ARG A 57 -5.59 -27.96 8.89
C ARG A 57 -5.80 -28.84 7.66
N ASN A 58 -7.01 -28.93 7.19
CA ASN A 58 -7.39 -29.74 6.03
C ASN A 58 -8.40 -28.95 5.16
N LYS A 59 -8.61 -29.46 3.95
CA LYS A 59 -9.52 -28.83 2.98
C LYS A 59 -11.01 -29.07 3.25
N GLU A 60 -11.36 -29.75 4.33
CA GLU A 60 -12.74 -30.10 4.66
C GLU A 60 -13.50 -28.92 5.27
N VAL A 61 -12.77 -28.00 5.91
CA VAL A 61 -13.37 -26.79 6.48
C VAL A 61 -13.21 -25.64 5.48
N LEU A 62 -14.32 -25.25 4.89
CA LEU A 62 -14.34 -24.11 3.95
C LEU A 62 -14.33 -22.78 4.72
N PRO A 63 -13.63 -21.75 4.20
CA PRO A 63 -13.72 -20.40 4.72
C PRO A 63 -15.13 -19.83 4.53
N GLY A 64 -15.58 -18.98 5.46
CA GLY A 64 -16.87 -18.30 5.38
C GLY A 64 -17.55 -18.07 6.71
N PRO A 65 -17.78 -19.10 7.59
CA PRO A 65 -18.28 -18.87 8.93
C PRO A 65 -17.37 -17.92 9.73
N GLN A 66 -17.97 -17.13 10.61
CA GLN A 66 -17.23 -16.13 11.39
C GLN A 66 -16.19 -16.72 12.34
N ASN A 67 -16.38 -17.97 12.77
CA ASN A 67 -15.48 -18.70 13.67
C ASN A 67 -14.42 -19.54 12.92
N VAL A 68 -14.33 -19.44 11.60
CA VAL A 68 -13.29 -20.09 10.80
C VAL A 68 -12.20 -19.09 10.46
N PHE A 69 -10.99 -19.33 10.95
CA PHE A 69 -9.83 -18.55 10.54
C PHE A 69 -9.47 -18.91 9.10
N ALA A 70 -9.47 -17.93 8.20
CA ALA A 70 -9.28 -18.17 6.79
C ALA A 70 -8.09 -17.40 6.23
N SER A 71 -7.42 -18.00 5.25
CA SER A 71 -6.47 -17.34 4.37
C SER A 71 -6.69 -17.82 2.94
N ILE A 72 -6.20 -17.06 1.98
CA ILE A 72 -6.36 -17.40 0.57
C ILE A 72 -5.15 -18.15 0.00
N GLY A 73 -4.00 -18.11 0.69
CA GLY A 73 -2.75 -18.73 0.24
C GLY A 73 -2.15 -18.08 -1.01
N ALA A 74 -0.93 -18.51 -1.39
CA ALA A 74 -0.15 -17.86 -2.44
C ALA A 74 -0.85 -17.85 -3.83
N ARG A 75 -1.54 -18.91 -4.19
CA ARG A 75 -2.19 -19.02 -5.51
C ARG A 75 -3.31 -18.00 -5.68
N TRP A 76 -4.20 -17.89 -4.68
CA TRP A 76 -5.28 -16.93 -4.72
C TRP A 76 -4.82 -15.50 -4.45
N ALA A 77 -3.75 -15.31 -3.66
CA ALA A 77 -3.12 -14.01 -3.51
C ALA A 77 -2.61 -13.48 -4.85
N ASN A 78 -1.96 -14.34 -5.64
CA ASN A 78 -1.52 -13.97 -6.98
C ASN A 78 -2.70 -13.65 -7.93
N VAL A 79 -3.78 -14.43 -7.86
CA VAL A 79 -5.01 -14.12 -8.64
C VAL A 79 -5.61 -12.79 -8.22
N ALA A 80 -5.69 -12.50 -6.92
CA ALA A 80 -6.26 -11.26 -6.39
C ALA A 80 -5.44 -10.01 -6.77
N ASN A 81 -4.13 -10.17 -6.98
CA ASN A 81 -3.23 -9.08 -7.37
C ASN A 81 -3.05 -8.94 -8.90
N THR A 82 -3.68 -9.79 -9.71
CA THR A 82 -3.56 -9.74 -11.18
C THR A 82 -3.85 -8.34 -11.73
N PRO A 83 -3.02 -7.80 -12.65
CA PRO A 83 -1.94 -8.48 -13.39
C PRO A 83 -0.55 -8.40 -12.73
N PHE A 84 -0.45 -7.92 -11.52
CA PHE A 84 0.82 -7.66 -10.85
C PHE A 84 1.43 -8.94 -10.26
N ARG A 85 2.77 -8.98 -10.25
CA ARG A 85 3.53 -10.10 -9.69
C ARG A 85 3.52 -10.09 -8.17
N PHE A 86 3.54 -11.28 -7.59
CA PHE A 86 3.68 -11.51 -6.15
C PHE A 86 2.54 -10.93 -5.30
N TRP A 87 2.81 -10.66 -4.01
CA TRP A 87 1.84 -10.46 -2.96
C TRP A 87 2.43 -9.68 -1.78
N LYS A 88 1.66 -9.52 -0.73
CA LYS A 88 2.07 -8.91 0.55
C LYS A 88 3.49 -9.33 0.96
N ALA A 89 4.25 -8.41 1.54
CA ALA A 89 5.64 -8.52 1.95
C ALA A 89 6.67 -8.51 0.80
N LYS A 90 6.22 -8.42 -0.46
CA LYS A 90 7.08 -8.20 -1.61
C LYS A 90 7.02 -6.74 -2.06
N THR A 91 8.16 -6.22 -2.54
CA THR A 91 8.24 -4.84 -3.05
C THR A 91 7.95 -4.71 -4.55
N TYR A 92 7.53 -5.79 -5.19
CA TYR A 92 6.94 -5.77 -6.52
C TYR A 92 5.51 -5.20 -6.49
N GLU A 93 4.99 -4.80 -7.64
CA GLU A 93 3.67 -4.17 -7.74
C GLU A 93 2.56 -4.99 -7.04
N GLY A 94 2.58 -6.32 -7.13
CA GLY A 94 1.58 -7.16 -6.45
C GLY A 94 1.62 -7.08 -4.92
N GLY A 95 2.71 -6.59 -4.34
CA GLY A 95 2.80 -6.37 -2.90
C GLY A 95 2.49 -4.95 -2.46
N ILE A 96 2.78 -3.95 -3.30
CA ILE A 96 2.73 -2.53 -2.92
C ILE A 96 1.70 -1.69 -3.68
N CYS A 97 1.31 -2.09 -4.90
CA CYS A 97 0.34 -1.34 -5.69
C CYS A 97 -1.07 -1.82 -5.39
N THR A 98 -1.78 -1.06 -4.57
CA THR A 98 -3.17 -1.36 -4.20
C THR A 98 -4.13 -0.32 -4.79
N PRO A 99 -5.36 -0.72 -5.18
CA PRO A 99 -6.34 0.23 -5.64
C PRO A 99 -6.82 1.12 -4.49
N MET A 100 -7.07 2.39 -4.81
CA MET A 100 -7.69 3.35 -3.90
C MET A 100 -8.95 3.91 -4.54
N ILE A 101 -10.04 3.97 -3.77
CA ILE A 101 -11.30 4.62 -4.17
C ILE A 101 -11.46 5.88 -3.34
N VAL A 102 -11.75 6.99 -4.01
CA VAL A 102 -12.03 8.26 -3.36
C VAL A 102 -13.42 8.74 -3.74
N HIS A 103 -14.20 9.10 -2.73
CA HIS A 103 -15.52 9.68 -2.90
C HIS A 103 -15.62 10.98 -2.11
N TRP A 104 -15.89 12.08 -2.79
CA TRP A 104 -16.12 13.40 -2.19
C TRP A 104 -16.79 14.33 -3.22
N PRO A 105 -18.13 14.25 -3.38
CA PRO A 105 -18.86 14.97 -4.42
C PRO A 105 -18.60 16.48 -4.47
N LYS A 106 -18.50 17.13 -3.31
CA LYS A 106 -18.23 18.59 -3.23
C LYS A 106 -16.77 18.97 -3.46
N GLY A 107 -15.83 18.02 -3.38
CA GLY A 107 -14.40 18.32 -3.46
C GLY A 107 -13.71 17.82 -4.72
N ILE A 108 -14.24 16.79 -5.38
CA ILE A 108 -13.66 16.21 -6.59
C ILE A 108 -14.30 16.86 -7.82
N GLU A 109 -13.48 17.51 -8.65
CA GLU A 109 -13.94 18.14 -9.90
C GLU A 109 -13.77 17.23 -11.12
N GLN A 110 -13.13 16.07 -10.94
CA GLN A 110 -12.96 15.06 -11.96
C GLN A 110 -14.28 14.35 -12.29
N LYS A 111 -14.39 13.84 -13.51
CA LYS A 111 -15.59 13.08 -13.94
C LYS A 111 -15.82 11.89 -13.00
N LYS A 112 -17.05 11.70 -12.57
CA LYS A 112 -17.47 10.55 -11.76
C LYS A 112 -17.11 9.24 -12.46
N GLY A 113 -16.53 8.29 -11.71
CA GLY A 113 -16.09 7.00 -12.21
C GLY A 113 -14.84 7.03 -13.07
N SER A 114 -14.11 8.16 -13.11
CA SER A 114 -12.80 8.23 -13.80
C SER A 114 -11.75 7.40 -13.03
N ILE A 115 -10.82 6.82 -13.79
CA ILE A 115 -9.63 6.15 -13.25
C ILE A 115 -8.46 7.12 -13.43
N ASN A 116 -7.67 7.26 -12.38
CA ASN A 116 -6.47 8.08 -12.36
C ASN A 116 -5.26 7.20 -12.01
N ASN A 117 -4.16 7.35 -12.75
CA ASN A 117 -2.93 6.56 -12.59
C ASN A 117 -1.79 7.36 -11.94
N GLU A 118 -2.07 8.50 -11.32
CA GLU A 118 -1.06 9.23 -10.55
C GLU A 118 -0.54 8.36 -9.40
N ILE A 119 0.79 8.30 -9.29
CA ILE A 119 1.44 7.54 -8.22
C ILE A 119 1.16 8.22 -6.88
N ALA A 120 0.62 7.46 -5.94
CA ALA A 120 0.33 7.89 -4.58
C ALA A 120 0.97 6.94 -3.57
N HIS A 121 1.15 7.41 -2.35
CA HIS A 121 1.63 6.61 -1.23
C HIS A 121 0.73 6.83 -0.01
N VAL A 122 0.69 5.86 0.91
CA VAL A 122 -0.16 5.96 2.13
C VAL A 122 0.13 7.21 2.97
N ILE A 123 1.39 7.71 2.94
CA ILE A 123 1.76 8.96 3.65
C ILE A 123 1.04 10.20 3.10
N ASP A 124 0.54 10.15 1.86
CA ASP A 124 -0.17 11.25 1.21
C ASP A 124 -1.57 11.47 1.79
N ILE A 125 -2.14 10.46 2.44
CA ILE A 125 -3.47 10.55 3.04
C ILE A 125 -3.50 11.61 4.13
N MET A 126 -2.52 11.61 5.06
CA MET A 126 -2.43 12.62 6.10
C MET A 126 -2.24 14.02 5.51
N ALA A 127 -1.32 14.17 4.55
CA ALA A 127 -1.08 15.44 3.88
C ALA A 127 -2.35 15.95 3.16
N THR A 128 -3.12 15.04 2.57
CA THR A 128 -4.40 15.37 1.93
C THR A 128 -5.45 15.83 2.94
N CYS A 129 -5.57 15.14 4.08
CA CYS A 129 -6.50 15.55 5.14
C CYS A 129 -6.19 16.94 5.69
N LEU A 130 -4.90 17.23 5.90
CA LEU A 130 -4.45 18.54 6.37
C LEU A 130 -4.76 19.64 5.35
N ASP A 131 -4.49 19.39 4.08
CA ASP A 131 -4.75 20.34 3.00
C ASP A 131 -6.26 20.61 2.83
N VAL A 132 -7.08 19.57 2.81
CA VAL A 132 -8.55 19.67 2.71
C VAL A 132 -9.15 20.42 3.90
N SER A 133 -8.60 20.23 5.11
CA SER A 133 -9.06 20.90 6.32
C SER A 133 -8.42 22.28 6.54
N ASN A 134 -7.53 22.69 5.63
CA ASN A 134 -6.72 23.92 5.78
C ASN A 134 -5.98 23.99 7.12
N SER A 135 -5.46 22.85 7.58
CA SER A 135 -4.76 22.71 8.85
C SER A 135 -3.27 22.54 8.63
N PRO A 136 -2.41 23.37 9.24
CA PRO A 136 -0.97 23.22 9.08
C PRO A 136 -0.46 21.98 9.81
N TYR A 137 0.56 21.30 9.24
CA TYR A 137 1.30 20.29 9.97
C TYR A 137 2.15 20.97 11.04
N PRO A 138 2.04 20.60 12.34
CA PRO A 138 2.75 21.30 13.40
C PRO A 138 4.26 21.03 13.35
N SER A 139 5.07 22.06 13.60
CA SER A 139 6.53 21.92 13.72
C SER A 139 6.98 21.48 15.13
N GLN A 140 6.10 21.63 16.13
CA GLN A 140 6.37 21.26 17.52
C GLN A 140 5.13 20.69 18.20
N TYR A 141 5.34 19.78 19.14
CA TYR A 141 4.32 19.27 20.03
C TYR A 141 4.88 19.12 21.45
N ARG A 142 4.20 19.73 22.44
CA ARG A 142 4.60 19.76 23.86
C ARG A 142 6.07 20.15 24.08
N GLY A 143 6.57 21.13 23.28
CA GLY A 143 7.94 21.64 23.36
C GLY A 143 9.00 20.83 22.62
N TYR A 144 8.62 19.72 21.99
CA TYR A 144 9.53 18.90 21.16
C TYR A 144 9.32 19.18 19.69
N SER A 145 10.42 19.25 18.93
CA SER A 145 10.36 19.34 17.47
C SER A 145 9.78 18.05 16.87
N ILE A 146 8.92 18.21 15.87
CA ILE A 146 8.30 17.09 15.15
C ILE A 146 9.04 16.89 13.83
N ILE A 147 9.23 15.64 13.44
CA ILE A 147 9.76 15.29 12.12
C ILE A 147 8.76 15.76 11.05
N PRO A 148 9.19 16.54 10.04
CA PRO A 148 8.31 16.99 8.97
C PRO A 148 7.62 15.84 8.24
N SER A 149 6.35 16.02 7.87
CA SER A 149 5.65 15.06 7.01
C SER A 149 6.26 15.05 5.61
N GLU A 150 6.49 13.88 5.05
CA GLU A 150 6.97 13.70 3.67
C GLU A 150 5.81 13.46 2.68
N GLY A 151 4.58 13.30 3.17
CA GLY A 151 3.40 13.13 2.32
C GLY A 151 3.10 14.36 1.48
N MET A 152 2.56 14.12 0.31
CA MET A 152 2.16 15.17 -0.65
C MET A 152 0.65 15.06 -0.91
N SER A 153 -0.07 16.17 -0.75
CA SER A 153 -1.52 16.20 -0.91
C SER A 153 -1.99 15.68 -2.27
N LEU A 154 -3.08 14.92 -2.24
CA LEU A 154 -3.82 14.46 -3.42
C LEU A 154 -4.89 15.47 -3.87
N LEU A 155 -5.10 16.57 -3.14
CA LEU A 155 -6.09 17.58 -3.50
C LEU A 155 -5.93 18.12 -4.93
N PRO A 156 -4.72 18.39 -5.46
CA PRO A 156 -4.55 18.76 -6.86
C PRO A 156 -5.05 17.68 -7.84
N VAL A 157 -4.88 16.39 -7.51
CA VAL A 157 -5.41 15.28 -8.33
C VAL A 157 -6.93 15.30 -8.33
N PHE A 158 -7.57 15.57 -7.19
CA PHE A 158 -9.03 15.68 -7.10
C PHE A 158 -9.57 16.85 -7.92
N LYS A 159 -8.83 17.95 -8.02
CA LYS A 159 -9.21 19.15 -8.78
C LYS A 159 -8.91 19.02 -10.27
N THR A 160 -7.68 18.69 -10.62
CA THR A 160 -7.20 18.80 -12.02
C THR A 160 -6.86 17.46 -12.67
N GLY A 161 -6.90 16.36 -11.92
CA GLY A 161 -6.48 15.03 -12.37
C GLY A 161 -4.96 14.80 -12.33
N LYS A 162 -4.16 15.79 -11.94
CA LYS A 162 -2.69 15.72 -11.93
C LYS A 162 -2.10 16.44 -10.73
N ARG A 163 -0.87 16.04 -10.34
CA ARG A 163 -0.06 16.75 -9.34
C ARG A 163 1.42 16.70 -9.66
N ASN A 164 2.19 17.58 -9.02
CA ASN A 164 3.63 17.41 -8.94
C ASN A 164 3.90 16.44 -7.77
N GLY A 165 3.90 15.13 -8.05
CA GLY A 165 4.05 14.06 -7.06
C GLY A 165 5.47 13.94 -6.51
N HIS A 166 5.71 12.86 -5.75
CA HIS A 166 7.03 12.52 -5.18
C HIS A 166 8.10 12.42 -6.26
N ARG A 167 9.31 12.87 -5.94
CA ARG A 167 10.48 12.65 -6.80
C ARG A 167 10.80 11.15 -6.90
N GLU A 168 10.74 10.49 -5.76
CA GLU A 168 10.87 9.05 -5.61
C GLU A 168 10.03 8.56 -4.42
N ILE A 169 9.62 7.30 -4.49
CA ILE A 169 9.02 6.56 -3.38
C ILE A 169 9.85 5.32 -3.15
N CYS A 170 10.33 5.13 -1.92
CA CYS A 170 11.18 4.03 -1.53
C CYS A 170 10.45 3.07 -0.59
N PHE A 171 10.78 1.80 -0.71
CA PHE A 171 10.21 0.72 0.09
C PHE A 171 11.32 -0.17 0.64
N GLU A 172 11.16 -0.59 1.88
CA GLU A 172 11.93 -1.66 2.50
C GLU A 172 11.00 -2.52 3.35
N HIS A 173 11.08 -3.83 3.17
CA HIS A 173 10.36 -4.79 3.99
C HIS A 173 11.06 -6.15 4.00
N PHE A 174 11.52 -6.62 5.16
CA PHE A 174 12.26 -7.89 5.30
C PHE A 174 13.45 -8.04 4.34
N ASN A 175 14.26 -6.99 4.19
CA ASN A 175 15.36 -6.90 3.24
C ASN A 175 14.94 -6.93 1.74
N GLU A 176 13.66 -6.89 1.44
CA GLU A 176 13.15 -6.55 0.11
C GLU A 176 13.24 -5.04 -0.07
N LYS A 177 13.82 -4.58 -1.16
CA LYS A 177 14.05 -3.16 -1.42
C LYS A 177 13.44 -2.75 -2.74
N ALA A 178 12.84 -1.57 -2.81
CA ALA A 178 12.44 -0.97 -4.08
C ALA A 178 12.44 0.56 -4.02
N MET A 179 12.58 1.16 -5.19
CA MET A 179 12.35 2.59 -5.39
C MET A 179 11.67 2.82 -6.73
N ILE A 180 10.64 3.65 -6.73
CA ILE A 180 9.96 4.12 -7.94
C ILE A 180 10.30 5.60 -8.09
N ASP A 181 10.80 6.01 -9.27
CA ASP A 181 11.03 7.42 -9.56
C ASP A 181 9.81 8.08 -10.24
N LYS A 182 9.80 9.40 -10.27
CA LYS A 182 8.74 10.20 -10.89
C LYS A 182 8.53 9.90 -12.38
N ALA A 183 9.54 9.38 -13.08
CA ALA A 183 9.45 9.02 -14.49
C ALA A 183 8.86 7.62 -14.71
N GLY A 184 8.48 6.90 -13.63
CA GLY A 184 7.89 5.57 -13.68
C GLY A 184 8.92 4.45 -13.82
N TRP A 185 10.20 4.72 -13.57
CA TRP A 185 11.20 3.67 -13.46
C TRP A 185 11.24 3.12 -12.05
N LYS A 186 11.40 1.81 -11.95
CA LYS A 186 11.44 1.11 -10.67
C LYS A 186 12.63 0.19 -10.59
N ILE A 187 13.39 0.28 -9.49
CA ILE A 187 14.37 -0.72 -9.12
C ILE A 187 13.81 -1.59 -7.99
N VAL A 188 14.12 -2.87 -8.05
CA VAL A 188 13.74 -3.87 -7.02
C VAL A 188 14.97 -4.70 -6.69
N MET A 189 15.22 -4.94 -5.39
CA MET A 189 16.19 -5.92 -4.93
C MET A 189 15.45 -6.94 -4.06
N PRO A 190 15.21 -8.15 -4.56
CA PRO A 190 14.60 -9.22 -3.77
C PRO A 190 15.44 -9.60 -2.54
N ALA A 191 14.80 -10.03 -1.47
CA ALA A 191 15.50 -10.52 -0.28
C ALA A 191 16.46 -11.66 -0.65
N GLY A 192 17.68 -11.57 -0.09
CA GLY A 192 18.76 -12.52 -0.43
C GLY A 192 19.48 -12.27 -1.76
N SER A 193 18.97 -11.36 -2.61
CA SER A 193 19.69 -10.88 -3.79
C SER A 193 20.69 -9.80 -3.41
N LYS A 194 21.78 -9.73 -4.22
CA LYS A 194 22.74 -8.61 -4.19
C LYS A 194 22.67 -7.79 -5.48
N LYS A 195 21.69 -8.04 -6.32
CA LYS A 195 21.54 -7.39 -7.61
C LYS A 195 20.19 -6.70 -7.68
N TRP A 196 20.21 -5.49 -8.20
CA TRP A 196 19.00 -4.76 -8.57
C TRP A 196 18.43 -5.26 -9.89
N GLU A 197 17.12 -5.35 -9.94
CA GLU A 197 16.32 -5.45 -11.16
C GLU A 197 15.82 -4.05 -11.51
N LEU A 198 15.53 -3.80 -12.80
CA LEU A 198 15.03 -2.52 -13.29
C LEU A 198 13.83 -2.73 -14.18
N TYR A 199 12.77 -1.96 -13.95
CA TYR A 199 11.52 -2.00 -14.72
C TYR A 199 11.06 -0.61 -15.13
N ASN A 200 10.35 -0.52 -16.25
CA ASN A 200 9.67 0.69 -16.70
C ASN A 200 8.16 0.49 -16.54
N LEU A 201 7.58 0.99 -15.44
CA LEU A 201 6.17 0.81 -15.12
C LEU A 201 5.21 1.50 -16.11
N ASN A 202 5.69 2.41 -16.96
CA ASN A 202 4.83 3.02 -17.98
C ASN A 202 4.42 2.03 -19.07
N VAL A 203 5.20 0.97 -19.29
CA VAL A 203 4.98 -0.04 -20.34
C VAL A 203 4.92 -1.46 -19.78
N ASP A 204 5.51 -1.72 -18.63
CA ASP A 204 5.54 -3.03 -17.96
C ASP A 204 5.24 -2.93 -16.47
N ARG A 205 3.97 -2.78 -16.12
CA ARG A 205 3.52 -2.79 -14.72
C ARG A 205 3.48 -4.19 -14.11
N SER A 206 3.62 -5.22 -14.91
CA SER A 206 3.72 -6.61 -14.45
C SER A 206 5.13 -7.03 -14.07
N GLU A 207 6.13 -6.18 -14.34
CA GLU A 207 7.54 -6.38 -13.96
C GLU A 207 8.11 -7.69 -14.50
N LEU A 208 7.85 -7.98 -15.79
CA LEU A 208 8.29 -9.20 -16.48
C LEU A 208 9.63 -9.01 -17.19
N ASP A 209 9.91 -7.80 -17.69
CA ASP A 209 11.08 -7.49 -18.50
C ASP A 209 12.12 -6.74 -17.66
N ASN A 210 13.08 -7.47 -17.09
CA ASN A 210 14.17 -6.88 -16.34
C ASN A 210 15.18 -6.18 -17.26
N LEU A 211 15.22 -4.86 -17.18
CA LEU A 211 16.03 -3.98 -18.03
C LEU A 211 17.40 -3.60 -17.39
N ALA A 212 17.78 -4.19 -16.26
CA ALA A 212 18.98 -3.79 -15.52
C ALA A 212 20.28 -3.90 -16.33
N GLU A 213 20.41 -4.94 -17.17
CA GLU A 213 21.58 -5.12 -18.02
C GLU A 213 21.61 -4.15 -19.19
N GLN A 214 20.44 -3.68 -19.65
CA GLN A 214 20.34 -2.72 -20.76
C GLN A 214 20.62 -1.29 -20.31
N TYR A 215 20.33 -0.96 -19.05
CA TYR A 215 20.43 0.40 -18.49
C TYR A 215 21.25 0.43 -17.17
N PRO A 216 22.52 -0.05 -17.16
CA PRO A 216 23.30 -0.17 -15.93
C PRO A 216 23.55 1.16 -15.23
N GLU A 217 23.72 2.26 -15.99
CA GLU A 217 23.94 3.58 -15.38
C GLU A 217 22.68 4.13 -14.69
N ARG A 218 21.50 3.80 -15.20
CA ARG A 218 20.23 4.14 -14.53
C ARG A 218 20.10 3.37 -13.21
N VAL A 219 20.43 2.07 -13.21
CA VAL A 219 20.44 1.27 -11.98
C VAL A 219 21.34 1.89 -10.93
N LYS A 220 22.58 2.26 -11.29
CA LYS A 220 23.54 2.90 -10.37
C LYS A 220 23.04 4.24 -9.82
N GLU A 221 22.43 5.05 -10.67
CA GLU A 221 21.88 6.35 -10.26
C GLU A 221 20.72 6.17 -9.29
N MET A 222 19.80 5.26 -9.59
CA MET A 222 18.65 4.97 -8.73
C MET A 222 19.07 4.29 -7.42
N GLU A 223 20.01 3.35 -7.46
CA GLU A 223 20.60 2.73 -6.26
C GLU A 223 21.23 3.78 -5.34
N LYS A 224 22.00 4.72 -5.87
CA LYS A 224 22.58 5.81 -5.08
C LYS A 224 21.51 6.58 -4.32
N ARG A 225 20.43 6.96 -4.97
CA ARG A 225 19.30 7.67 -4.35
C ARG A 225 18.59 6.82 -3.29
N TYR A 226 18.42 5.53 -3.57
CA TYR A 226 17.86 4.58 -2.59
C TYR A 226 18.73 4.52 -1.33
N LEU A 227 20.06 4.40 -1.47
CA LEU A 227 20.98 4.33 -0.34
C LEU A 227 21.00 5.64 0.47
N GLU A 228 20.85 6.80 -0.18
CA GLU A 228 20.69 8.09 0.50
C GLU A 228 19.41 8.12 1.36
N TRP A 229 18.29 7.61 0.83
CA TRP A 229 17.03 7.46 1.57
C TRP A 229 17.19 6.45 2.72
N GLU A 230 17.74 5.27 2.47
CA GLU A 230 17.99 4.22 3.47
C GLU A 230 18.76 4.76 4.67
N LYS A 231 19.85 5.50 4.40
CA LYS A 231 20.65 6.16 5.45
C LYS A 231 19.85 7.21 6.22
N ARG A 232 19.09 8.04 5.53
CA ARG A 232 18.26 9.09 6.14
C ARG A 232 17.16 8.51 7.03
N CYS A 233 16.55 7.42 6.60
CA CYS A 233 15.48 6.73 7.34
C CYS A 233 16.03 5.74 8.38
N MET A 234 17.36 5.63 8.54
CA MET A 234 18.00 4.73 9.50
C MET A 234 17.53 3.28 9.33
N VAL A 235 17.37 2.84 8.10
CA VAL A 235 16.98 1.45 7.80
C VAL A 235 18.07 0.51 8.28
N VAL A 236 17.72 -0.43 9.15
CA VAL A 236 18.62 -1.44 9.68
C VAL A 236 18.34 -2.77 8.99
N PRO A 237 19.30 -3.34 8.26
CA PRO A 237 19.13 -4.66 7.67
C PRO A 237 18.79 -5.70 8.74
N ARG A 238 17.86 -6.57 8.46
CA ARG A 238 17.60 -7.72 9.34
C ARG A 238 18.69 -8.76 9.17
N PRO A 239 19.13 -9.40 10.27
CA PRO A 239 20.12 -10.47 10.22
C PRO A 239 19.61 -11.69 9.42
#